data_c5ae1c24c9fe0a1cd90362e829478e23
#
_entry.id   c5ae1c24c9fe0a1cd90362e829478e23
#
_cell.length_a   1.000
_cell.length_b   1.000
_cell.length_c   1.000
_cell.angle_alpha   90.00
_cell.angle_beta   90.00
_cell.angle_gamma   90.00
#
_symmetry.space_group_name_H-M   'P 1'
#
loop_
_entity.id
_entity.type
_entity.pdbx_description
1 polymer ?
#
loop_
_entity_poly.entity_id
_entity_poly.type
_entity_poly.pdbx_seq_one_letter_code
_entity_poly.pdbx_strand_id
1 'polypeptide(L)'
;MLTASDVTGLLALPPSPLAARGEELTEEYSLDLDEATRLADQMIRDGVSAIGLCGTTGECATLLWDEKVALYSAVIDTVAGRVPVWCGTTALGTREVVREMRAVKDMGAAAAFVGLPLWQTPTMDNAVGFFADLAEAVPDLPVMVYANRFFFKFDFPVEFWARIAAEAPTVIATKVGFPLTQEHLDVAGKQVNFMTGEGTIGLQYRMAPESVTAAWATSAAMGPEPWVAFLGAHARGD
;
A
#
# COMPACT_ATOMS: atom_id res chain seq x y z
N MET A 1 16.75 2.52 3.12
CA MET A 1 15.62 1.98 2.33
C MET A 1 14.92 0.93 3.18
N LEU A 2 13.58 0.92 3.22
CA LEU A 2 12.82 -0.09 3.97
C LEU A 2 13.02 -1.49 3.38
N THR A 3 12.93 -2.50 4.24
CA THR A 3 12.93 -3.92 3.91
C THR A 3 11.64 -4.58 4.41
N ALA A 4 11.38 -5.83 4.06
CA ALA A 4 10.20 -6.56 4.53
C ALA A 4 10.14 -6.66 6.07
N SER A 5 11.27 -6.70 6.76
CA SER A 5 11.34 -6.76 8.23
C SER A 5 11.01 -5.42 8.91
N ASP A 6 11.11 -4.30 8.19
CA ASP A 6 10.74 -2.98 8.70
C ASP A 6 9.23 -2.71 8.61
N VAL A 7 8.49 -3.58 7.89
CA VAL A 7 7.04 -3.48 7.74
C VAL A 7 6.36 -4.10 8.96
N THR A 8 5.98 -3.26 9.92
CA THR A 8 5.39 -3.70 11.18
C THR A 8 4.22 -2.82 11.60
N GLY A 9 3.32 -3.39 12.41
CA GLY A 9 2.18 -2.66 12.96
C GLY A 9 1.05 -2.42 11.97
N LEU A 10 0.31 -1.34 12.13
CA LEU A 10 -0.88 -1.03 11.36
C LEU A 10 -0.59 -0.04 10.24
N LEU A 11 -0.78 -0.46 8.99
CA LEU A 11 -0.86 0.43 7.82
C LEU A 11 -2.30 0.93 7.67
N ALA A 12 -2.53 2.22 7.90
CA ALA A 12 -3.81 2.85 7.60
C ALA A 12 -3.92 3.16 6.11
N LEU A 13 -5.09 2.88 5.54
CA LEU A 13 -5.45 3.19 4.15
C LEU A 13 -6.68 4.11 4.14
N PRO A 14 -6.53 5.40 4.49
CA PRO A 14 -7.64 6.31 4.61
C PRO A 14 -8.31 6.60 3.26
N PRO A 15 -9.59 7.05 3.28
CA PRO A 15 -10.18 7.71 2.13
C PRO A 15 -9.47 9.03 1.85
N SER A 16 -9.56 9.52 0.62
CA SER A 16 -9.16 10.88 0.29
C SER A 16 -10.32 11.82 0.61
N PRO A 17 -10.18 12.76 1.57
CA PRO A 17 -11.26 13.69 1.90
C PRO A 17 -11.59 14.62 0.73
N LEU A 18 -12.88 14.79 0.44
CA LEU A 18 -13.34 15.72 -0.58
C LEU A 18 -13.72 17.08 0.02
N ALA A 19 -13.39 18.13 -0.69
CA ALA A 19 -13.88 19.46 -0.38
C ALA A 19 -15.42 19.54 -0.53
N ALA A 20 -16.06 20.54 0.07
CA ALA A 20 -17.52 20.68 0.10
C ALA A 20 -18.21 20.68 -1.28
N ARG A 21 -17.47 20.99 -2.33
CA ARG A 21 -17.94 20.98 -3.73
C ARG A 21 -17.05 20.09 -4.62
N GLY A 22 -16.27 19.19 -4.01
CA GLY A 22 -15.31 18.35 -4.74
C GLY A 22 -15.94 17.40 -5.75
N GLU A 23 -17.24 17.12 -5.68
CA GLU A 23 -17.98 16.35 -6.68
C GLU A 23 -18.39 17.15 -7.92
N GLU A 24 -18.24 18.49 -7.90
CA GLU A 24 -18.63 19.33 -9.03
C GLU A 24 -17.53 19.32 -10.10
N LEU A 25 -17.90 18.98 -11.34
CA LEU A 25 -16.97 18.88 -12.47
C LEU A 25 -16.33 20.23 -12.89
N THR A 26 -16.81 21.33 -12.33
CA THR A 26 -16.27 22.68 -12.57
C THR A 26 -15.19 23.09 -11.56
N GLU A 27 -15.02 22.33 -10.50
CA GLU A 27 -13.95 22.58 -9.53
C GLU A 27 -12.61 22.06 -10.07
N GLU A 28 -11.56 22.83 -9.86
CA GLU A 28 -10.20 22.48 -10.31
C GLU A 28 -9.61 21.34 -9.48
N TYR A 29 -9.92 21.33 -8.18
CA TYR A 29 -9.46 20.31 -7.23
C TYR A 29 -10.63 19.79 -6.40
N SER A 30 -10.70 18.47 -6.25
CA SER A 30 -11.75 17.80 -5.49
C SER A 30 -11.41 17.62 -4.00
N LEU A 31 -10.16 17.78 -3.59
CA LEU A 31 -9.65 17.38 -2.27
C LEU A 31 -9.72 18.46 -1.20
N ASP A 32 -10.03 18.03 0.03
CA ASP A 32 -9.83 18.80 1.26
C ASP A 32 -8.50 18.41 1.89
N LEU A 33 -7.44 19.18 1.59
CA LEU A 33 -6.09 18.91 2.08
C LEU A 33 -5.94 19.19 3.58
N ASP A 34 -6.71 20.13 4.13
CA ASP A 34 -6.69 20.42 5.56
C ASP A 34 -7.25 19.23 6.36
N GLU A 35 -8.34 18.63 5.89
CA GLU A 35 -8.88 17.43 6.50
C GLU A 35 -7.96 16.21 6.29
N ALA A 36 -7.31 16.06 5.14
CA ALA A 36 -6.36 14.99 4.89
C ALA A 36 -5.17 15.05 5.87
N THR A 37 -4.62 16.23 6.10
CA THR A 37 -3.51 16.44 7.04
C THR A 37 -3.94 16.25 8.50
N ARG A 38 -5.11 16.76 8.86
CA ARG A 38 -5.71 16.55 10.19
C ARG A 38 -5.91 15.06 10.49
N LEU A 39 -6.45 14.31 9.50
CA LEU A 39 -6.69 12.88 9.62
C LEU A 39 -5.36 12.10 9.76
N ALA A 40 -4.35 12.43 8.95
CA ALA A 40 -3.03 11.81 9.04
C ALA A 40 -2.40 11.99 10.42
N ASP A 41 -2.44 13.21 10.97
CA ASP A 41 -1.92 13.51 12.29
C ASP A 41 -2.70 12.79 13.40
N GLN A 42 -4.03 12.69 13.27
CA GLN A 42 -4.87 11.95 14.21
C GLN A 42 -4.53 10.44 14.21
N MET A 43 -4.44 9.81 13.04
CA MET A 43 -4.11 8.39 12.93
C MET A 43 -2.74 8.06 13.57
N ILE A 44 -1.75 8.94 13.40
CA ILE A 44 -0.44 8.76 14.04
C ILE A 44 -0.55 8.84 15.58
N ARG A 45 -1.31 9.79 16.10
CA ARG A 45 -1.56 9.89 17.56
C ARG A 45 -2.26 8.67 18.12
N ASP A 46 -3.12 8.06 17.33
CA ASP A 46 -3.88 6.84 17.69
C ASP A 46 -3.07 5.54 17.48
N GLY A 47 -1.79 5.65 17.11
CA GLY A 47 -0.86 4.52 17.08
C GLY A 47 -0.71 3.82 15.72
N VAL A 48 -1.15 4.42 14.64
CA VAL A 48 -0.90 3.91 13.29
C VAL A 48 0.60 3.92 12.99
N SER A 49 1.12 2.83 12.42
CA SER A 49 2.55 2.63 12.16
C SER A 49 2.99 3.04 10.76
N ALA A 50 2.04 3.17 9.83
CA ALA A 50 2.29 3.63 8.45
C ALA A 50 1.00 4.16 7.83
N ILE A 51 1.12 5.07 6.85
CA ILE A 51 -0.03 5.61 6.11
C ILE A 51 0.16 5.29 4.62
N GLY A 52 -0.84 4.64 4.01
CA GLY A 52 -0.89 4.38 2.57
C GLY A 52 -1.97 5.23 1.90
N LEU A 53 -1.57 6.03 0.93
CA LEU A 53 -2.45 6.95 0.22
C LEU A 53 -2.82 6.40 -1.15
N CYS A 54 -3.97 6.81 -1.67
CA CYS A 54 -4.46 6.46 -3.00
C CYS A 54 -4.47 4.94 -3.27
N GLY A 55 -5.01 4.15 -2.31
CA GLY A 55 -5.60 2.85 -2.61
C GLY A 55 -7.00 3.03 -3.21
N THR A 56 -7.83 1.99 -3.25
CA THR A 56 -9.20 2.08 -3.80
C THR A 56 -10.06 3.10 -3.04
N THR A 57 -10.08 3.00 -1.71
CA THR A 57 -10.78 3.97 -0.85
C THR A 57 -10.18 5.36 -0.88
N GLY A 58 -8.90 5.47 -1.24
CA GLY A 58 -8.18 6.73 -1.47
C GLY A 58 -8.27 7.23 -2.92
N GLU A 59 -9.25 6.78 -3.69
CA GLU A 59 -9.60 7.30 -5.01
C GLU A 59 -8.47 7.20 -6.06
N CYS A 60 -7.65 6.11 -6.01
CA CYS A 60 -6.49 5.95 -6.89
C CYS A 60 -6.80 6.03 -8.39
N ALA A 61 -8.04 5.66 -8.80
CA ALA A 61 -8.46 5.60 -10.20
C ALA A 61 -9.19 6.87 -10.66
N THR A 62 -9.59 7.74 -9.75
CA THR A 62 -10.48 8.89 -10.03
C THR A 62 -9.81 10.23 -9.83
N LEU A 63 -8.84 10.33 -8.91
CA LEU A 63 -8.05 11.54 -8.72
C LEU A 63 -7.10 11.80 -9.89
N LEU A 64 -7.03 13.06 -10.28
CA LEU A 64 -6.03 13.54 -11.23
C LEU A 64 -4.63 13.43 -10.61
N TRP A 65 -3.60 13.35 -11.47
CA TRP A 65 -2.22 13.29 -10.99
C TRP A 65 -1.82 14.48 -10.12
N ASP A 66 -2.23 15.68 -10.51
CA ASP A 66 -1.91 16.91 -9.77
C ASP A 66 -2.59 16.92 -8.39
N GLU A 67 -3.79 16.38 -8.27
CA GLU A 67 -4.46 16.18 -6.98
C GLU A 67 -3.71 15.18 -6.10
N LYS A 68 -3.26 14.05 -6.67
CA LYS A 68 -2.42 13.08 -5.95
C LYS A 68 -1.13 13.72 -5.45
N VAL A 69 -0.46 14.53 -6.28
CA VAL A 69 0.76 15.27 -5.92
C VAL A 69 0.49 16.21 -4.73
N ALA A 70 -0.60 16.97 -4.78
CA ALA A 70 -0.97 17.87 -3.70
C ALA A 70 -1.24 17.10 -2.39
N LEU A 71 -1.99 16.00 -2.45
CA LEU A 71 -2.28 15.13 -1.31
C LEU A 71 -1.00 14.53 -0.70
N TYR A 72 -0.13 13.97 -1.56
CA TYR A 72 1.12 13.33 -1.09
C TYR A 72 2.03 14.35 -0.41
N SER A 73 2.23 15.52 -1.02
CA SER A 73 3.06 16.58 -0.45
C SER A 73 2.52 17.03 0.90
N ALA A 74 1.22 17.35 0.98
CA ALA A 74 0.59 17.81 2.21
C ALA A 74 0.70 16.78 3.35
N VAL A 75 0.45 15.50 3.06
CA VAL A 75 0.52 14.43 4.06
C VAL A 75 1.97 14.13 4.45
N ILE A 76 2.90 14.03 3.50
CA ILE A 76 4.33 13.78 3.79
C ILE A 76 4.90 14.88 4.68
N ASP A 77 4.63 16.16 4.35
CA ASP A 77 5.07 17.30 5.14
C ASP A 77 4.48 17.28 6.56
N THR A 78 3.18 16.96 6.68
CA THR A 78 2.51 16.85 7.99
C THR A 78 3.07 15.69 8.81
N VAL A 79 3.28 14.55 8.19
CA VAL A 79 3.83 13.34 8.85
C VAL A 79 5.25 13.59 9.34
N ALA A 80 6.05 14.35 8.58
CA ALA A 80 7.40 14.79 8.94
C ALA A 80 8.30 13.62 9.43
N GLY A 81 8.21 12.47 8.79
CA GLY A 81 9.01 11.28 9.12
C GLY A 81 8.60 10.53 10.37
N ARG A 82 7.52 10.88 11.05
CA ARG A 82 7.03 10.17 12.27
C ARG A 82 6.63 8.72 11.97
N VAL A 83 6.08 8.47 10.80
CA VAL A 83 5.78 7.13 10.24
C VAL A 83 6.07 7.13 8.74
N PRO A 84 6.32 5.96 8.12
CA PRO A 84 6.46 5.88 6.66
C PRO A 84 5.14 6.19 5.94
N VAL A 85 5.24 6.99 4.86
CA VAL A 85 4.12 7.26 3.94
C VAL A 85 4.34 6.46 2.65
N TRP A 86 3.33 5.70 2.26
CA TRP A 86 3.32 4.84 1.08
C TRP A 86 2.37 5.45 0.04
N CYS A 87 2.89 5.88 -1.11
CA CYS A 87 2.12 6.60 -2.11
C CYS A 87 1.65 5.69 -3.25
N GLY A 88 0.36 5.73 -3.57
CA GLY A 88 -0.23 4.98 -4.66
C GLY A 88 0.23 5.50 -6.03
N THR A 89 0.81 4.63 -6.85
CA THR A 89 1.29 4.96 -8.20
C THR A 89 0.73 3.98 -9.24
N THR A 90 -0.48 3.48 -8.99
CA THR A 90 -1.17 2.60 -9.95
C THR A 90 -1.68 3.40 -11.13
N ALA A 91 -1.25 3.03 -12.33
CA ALA A 91 -1.64 3.67 -13.59
C ALA A 91 -1.86 2.64 -14.71
N LEU A 92 -2.25 3.09 -15.90
CA LEU A 92 -2.57 2.21 -17.02
C LEU A 92 -1.34 1.65 -17.75
N GLY A 93 -0.19 2.26 -17.60
CA GLY A 93 1.02 1.86 -18.31
C GLY A 93 2.29 1.91 -17.48
N THR A 94 3.21 0.96 -17.68
CA THR A 94 4.48 0.86 -16.93
C THR A 94 5.27 2.17 -16.91
N ARG A 95 5.35 2.87 -18.04
CA ARG A 95 6.09 4.14 -18.14
C ARG A 95 5.50 5.25 -17.28
N GLU A 96 4.18 5.26 -17.15
CA GLU A 96 3.46 6.19 -16.28
C GLU A 96 3.73 5.86 -14.81
N VAL A 97 3.62 4.58 -14.44
CA VAL A 97 3.94 4.11 -13.08
C VAL A 97 5.38 4.48 -12.70
N VAL A 98 6.36 4.25 -13.58
CA VAL A 98 7.77 4.64 -13.34
C VAL A 98 7.92 6.15 -13.14
N ARG A 99 7.23 6.96 -13.93
CA ARG A 99 7.24 8.43 -13.78
C ARG A 99 6.67 8.84 -12.42
N GLU A 100 5.53 8.26 -12.03
CA GLU A 100 4.88 8.53 -10.75
C GLU A 100 5.73 8.05 -9.57
N MET A 101 6.33 6.86 -9.66
CA MET A 101 7.25 6.32 -8.63
C MET A 101 8.45 7.26 -8.41
N ARG A 102 9.05 7.79 -9.48
CA ARG A 102 10.14 8.75 -9.35
C ARG A 102 9.67 10.05 -8.67
N ALA A 103 8.51 10.55 -9.04
CA ALA A 103 7.95 11.76 -8.46
C ALA A 103 7.67 11.58 -6.95
N VAL A 104 6.99 10.50 -6.53
CA VAL A 104 6.71 10.27 -5.10
C VAL A 104 7.99 10.02 -4.29
N LYS A 105 9.00 9.38 -4.87
CA LYS A 105 10.31 9.24 -4.26
C LYS A 105 10.95 10.60 -3.99
N ASP A 106 10.93 11.50 -4.98
CA ASP A 106 11.50 12.84 -4.86
C ASP A 106 10.73 13.71 -3.85
N MET A 107 9.45 13.42 -3.60
CA MET A 107 8.65 14.03 -2.53
C MET A 107 8.98 13.47 -1.13
N GLY A 108 9.71 12.35 -1.03
CA GLY A 108 10.06 11.73 0.25
C GLY A 108 9.15 10.58 0.68
N ALA A 109 8.39 9.97 -0.24
CA ALA A 109 7.64 8.74 0.05
C ALA A 109 8.60 7.62 0.49
N ALA A 110 8.20 6.87 1.51
CA ALA A 110 8.97 5.74 2.02
C ALA A 110 8.89 4.50 1.13
N ALA A 111 7.79 4.35 0.38
CA ALA A 111 7.55 3.28 -0.58
C ALA A 111 6.47 3.67 -1.60
N ALA A 112 6.44 2.99 -2.74
CA ALA A 112 5.34 3.03 -3.68
C ALA A 112 4.31 1.92 -3.38
N PHE A 113 3.02 2.22 -3.56
CA PHE A 113 1.92 1.29 -3.47
C PHE A 113 1.35 1.05 -4.86
N VAL A 114 1.58 -0.13 -5.44
CA VAL A 114 1.43 -0.37 -6.88
C VAL A 114 0.56 -1.58 -7.16
N GLY A 115 -0.49 -1.38 -7.95
CA GLY A 115 -1.27 -2.46 -8.59
C GLY A 115 -0.81 -2.71 -10.03
N LEU A 116 -1.24 -3.85 -10.58
CA LEU A 116 -1.04 -4.14 -12.01
C LEU A 116 -1.85 -3.16 -12.88
N PRO A 117 -1.43 -2.92 -14.14
CA PRO A 117 -2.22 -2.13 -15.09
C PRO A 117 -3.67 -2.64 -15.23
N LEU A 118 -4.64 -1.73 -15.11
CA LEU A 118 -6.06 -2.07 -14.95
C LEU A 118 -6.76 -2.51 -16.24
N TRP A 119 -6.23 -2.14 -17.42
CA TRP A 119 -6.98 -2.24 -18.67
C TRP A 119 -7.16 -3.67 -19.15
N GLN A 120 -6.10 -4.46 -19.17
CA GLN A 120 -6.10 -5.83 -19.68
C GLN A 120 -5.80 -6.85 -18.59
N THR A 121 -6.25 -8.09 -18.80
CA THR A 121 -5.84 -9.24 -17.99
C THR A 121 -4.38 -9.58 -18.31
N PRO A 122 -3.44 -9.48 -17.37
CA PRO A 122 -2.06 -9.82 -17.63
C PRO A 122 -1.86 -11.34 -17.66
N THR A 123 -0.87 -11.80 -18.42
CA THR A 123 -0.30 -13.15 -18.26
C THR A 123 0.62 -13.16 -17.01
N MET A 124 1.04 -14.36 -16.58
CA MET A 124 2.03 -14.49 -15.51
C MET A 124 3.31 -13.72 -15.83
N ASP A 125 3.86 -13.89 -17.04
CA ASP A 125 5.09 -13.22 -17.45
C ASP A 125 4.94 -11.70 -17.51
N ASN A 126 3.79 -11.20 -17.97
CA ASN A 126 3.53 -9.75 -17.95
C ASN A 126 3.42 -9.20 -16.52
N ALA A 127 2.76 -9.95 -15.62
CA ALA A 127 2.59 -9.50 -14.24
C ALA A 127 3.92 -9.47 -13.48
N VAL A 128 4.75 -10.50 -13.63
CA VAL A 128 6.09 -10.55 -13.02
C VAL A 128 7.03 -9.53 -13.66
N GLY A 129 7.10 -9.51 -15.01
CA GLY A 129 7.95 -8.59 -15.76
C GLY A 129 7.64 -7.13 -15.44
N PHE A 130 6.36 -6.78 -15.22
CA PHE A 130 5.98 -5.44 -14.79
C PHE A 130 6.69 -5.02 -13.49
N PHE A 131 6.68 -5.83 -12.45
CA PHE A 131 7.36 -5.50 -11.19
C PHE A 131 8.88 -5.57 -11.30
N ALA A 132 9.42 -6.45 -12.14
CA ALA A 132 10.85 -6.49 -12.43
C ALA A 132 11.32 -5.22 -13.14
N ASP A 133 10.57 -4.73 -14.13
CA ASP A 133 10.83 -3.45 -14.81
C ASP A 133 10.79 -2.26 -13.84
N LEU A 134 9.85 -2.26 -12.87
CA LEU A 134 9.78 -1.22 -11.84
C LEU A 134 11.01 -1.26 -10.93
N ALA A 135 11.45 -2.46 -10.54
CA ALA A 135 12.63 -2.65 -9.70
C ALA A 135 13.92 -2.17 -10.40
N GLU A 136 14.03 -2.41 -11.71
CA GLU A 136 15.16 -1.91 -12.51
C GLU A 136 15.10 -0.38 -12.69
N ALA A 137 13.90 0.16 -12.98
CA ALA A 137 13.73 1.58 -13.29
C ALA A 137 13.85 2.51 -12.07
N VAL A 138 13.50 2.02 -10.86
CA VAL A 138 13.51 2.78 -9.59
C VAL A 138 14.02 1.89 -8.46
N PRO A 139 15.31 1.48 -8.48
CA PRO A 139 15.86 0.45 -7.59
C PRO A 139 15.96 0.88 -6.11
N ASP A 140 15.82 2.15 -5.84
CA ASP A 140 15.97 2.75 -4.51
C ASP A 140 14.64 3.18 -3.87
N LEU A 141 13.48 2.80 -4.47
CA LEU A 141 12.16 2.96 -3.87
C LEU A 141 11.52 1.59 -3.63
N PRO A 142 11.26 1.19 -2.36
CA PRO A 142 10.53 -0.02 -2.05
C PRO A 142 9.12 -0.02 -2.65
N VAL A 143 8.62 -1.21 -2.97
CA VAL A 143 7.29 -1.41 -3.55
C VAL A 143 6.45 -2.30 -2.65
N MET A 144 5.23 -1.88 -2.37
CA MET A 144 4.15 -2.72 -1.88
C MET A 144 3.22 -3.08 -3.04
N VAL A 145 3.09 -4.37 -3.32
CA VAL A 145 2.14 -4.84 -4.33
C VAL A 145 0.71 -4.71 -3.82
N TYR A 146 -0.14 -4.05 -4.60
CA TYR A 146 -1.58 -4.07 -4.36
C TYR A 146 -2.19 -5.32 -5.00
N ALA A 147 -2.29 -6.40 -4.23
CA ALA A 147 -2.82 -7.68 -4.72
C ALA A 147 -4.35 -7.73 -4.54
N ASN A 148 -5.07 -7.28 -5.55
CA ASN A 148 -6.53 -7.34 -5.61
C ASN A 148 -6.98 -7.99 -6.92
N ARG A 149 -7.44 -9.25 -6.86
CA ARG A 149 -7.85 -10.04 -8.02
C ARG A 149 -9.00 -9.42 -8.83
N PHE A 150 -9.90 -8.71 -8.18
CA PHE A 150 -11.07 -8.13 -8.85
C PHE A 150 -10.69 -6.93 -9.71
N PHE A 151 -9.83 -6.02 -9.20
CA PHE A 151 -9.43 -4.83 -9.93
C PHE A 151 -8.38 -5.13 -10.99
N PHE A 152 -7.40 -5.98 -10.67
CA PHE A 152 -6.28 -6.25 -11.57
C PHE A 152 -6.47 -7.50 -12.45
N LYS A 153 -7.62 -8.19 -12.33
CA LYS A 153 -7.96 -9.37 -13.16
C LYS A 153 -6.87 -10.44 -13.15
N PHE A 154 -6.19 -10.60 -12.00
CA PHE A 154 -5.09 -11.52 -11.81
C PHE A 154 -5.19 -12.13 -10.41
N ASP A 155 -5.01 -13.45 -10.30
CA ASP A 155 -5.24 -14.18 -9.04
C ASP A 155 -4.08 -14.13 -8.05
N PHE A 156 -2.92 -13.63 -8.45
CA PHE A 156 -1.71 -13.59 -7.63
C PHE A 156 -1.35 -14.95 -7.01
N PRO A 157 -1.20 -16.01 -7.83
CA PRO A 157 -0.96 -17.36 -7.32
C PRO A 157 0.42 -17.50 -6.70
N VAL A 158 0.66 -18.61 -5.98
CA VAL A 158 1.93 -18.92 -5.30
C VAL A 158 3.14 -18.76 -6.23
N GLU A 159 3.03 -19.23 -7.48
CA GLU A 159 4.10 -19.09 -8.50
C GLU A 159 4.46 -17.61 -8.77
N PHE A 160 3.48 -16.70 -8.77
CA PHE A 160 3.75 -15.27 -8.92
C PHE A 160 4.67 -14.77 -7.81
N TRP A 161 4.39 -15.12 -6.56
CA TRP A 161 5.18 -14.67 -5.41
C TRP A 161 6.58 -15.28 -5.38
N ALA A 162 6.72 -16.54 -5.80
CA ALA A 162 8.03 -17.17 -5.95
C ALA A 162 8.90 -16.40 -6.96
N ARG A 163 8.32 -16.01 -8.09
CA ARG A 163 9.01 -15.24 -9.11
C ARG A 163 9.26 -13.79 -8.69
N ILE A 164 8.30 -13.14 -8.02
CA ILE A 164 8.50 -11.78 -7.47
C ILE A 164 9.68 -11.73 -6.50
N ALA A 165 9.80 -12.71 -5.63
CA ALA A 165 10.93 -12.77 -4.69
C ALA A 165 12.29 -12.92 -5.40
N ALA A 166 12.32 -13.56 -6.57
CA ALA A 166 13.53 -13.76 -7.35
C ALA A 166 13.85 -12.62 -8.32
N GLU A 167 12.84 -12.01 -8.94
CA GLU A 167 12.98 -11.14 -10.09
C GLU A 167 12.72 -9.64 -9.79
N ALA A 168 12.02 -9.31 -8.67
CA ALA A 168 11.66 -7.95 -8.30
C ALA A 168 12.12 -7.56 -6.89
N PRO A 169 13.42 -7.33 -6.67
CA PRO A 169 14.01 -7.16 -5.33
C PRO A 169 13.52 -5.93 -4.55
N THR A 170 12.92 -4.94 -5.22
CA THR A 170 12.30 -3.79 -4.55
C THR A 170 10.93 -4.09 -3.95
N VAL A 171 10.29 -5.20 -4.30
CA VAL A 171 9.02 -5.62 -3.69
C VAL A 171 9.30 -6.17 -2.29
N ILE A 172 8.88 -5.42 -1.28
CA ILE A 172 9.10 -5.75 0.14
C ILE A 172 7.83 -6.12 0.89
N ALA A 173 6.66 -5.78 0.34
CA ALA A 173 5.38 -6.01 1.00
C ALA A 173 4.26 -6.22 -0.02
N THR A 174 3.16 -6.76 0.46
CA THR A 174 1.92 -6.82 -0.32
C THR A 174 0.69 -6.57 0.55
N LYS A 175 -0.24 -5.76 0.01
CA LYS A 175 -1.60 -5.64 0.52
C LYS A 175 -2.45 -6.72 -0.14
N VAL A 176 -2.77 -7.78 0.60
CA VAL A 176 -3.62 -8.86 0.08
C VAL A 176 -5.06 -8.72 0.52
N GLY A 177 -5.99 -8.99 -0.41
CA GLY A 177 -7.42 -9.03 -0.16
C GLY A 177 -8.03 -10.43 -0.33
N PHE A 178 -7.19 -11.48 -0.32
CA PHE A 178 -7.61 -12.88 -0.45
C PHE A 178 -7.00 -13.72 0.68
N PRO A 179 -7.56 -14.92 0.98
CA PRO A 179 -6.98 -15.81 1.98
C PRO A 179 -5.60 -16.29 1.56
N LEU A 180 -4.59 -16.08 2.43
CA LEU A 180 -3.25 -16.64 2.25
C LEU A 180 -3.25 -18.13 2.55
N THR A 181 -2.31 -18.85 1.94
CA THR A 181 -1.93 -20.21 2.32
C THR A 181 -0.49 -20.24 2.83
N GLN A 182 -0.11 -21.31 3.53
CA GLN A 182 1.27 -21.48 3.98
C GLN A 182 2.26 -21.41 2.80
N GLU A 183 1.92 -21.97 1.65
CA GLU A 183 2.73 -21.92 0.44
C GLU A 183 3.06 -20.49 -0.02
N HIS A 184 2.12 -19.54 0.11
CA HIS A 184 2.39 -18.13 -0.20
C HIS A 184 3.50 -17.56 0.68
N LEU A 185 3.46 -17.87 1.98
CA LEU A 185 4.45 -17.41 2.95
C LEU A 185 5.82 -18.06 2.71
N ASP A 186 5.82 -19.36 2.40
CA ASP A 186 7.05 -20.14 2.20
C ASP A 186 7.83 -19.69 0.95
N VAL A 187 7.15 -19.47 -0.19
CA VAL A 187 7.81 -19.14 -1.46
C VAL A 187 8.35 -17.72 -1.53
N ALA A 188 7.72 -16.78 -0.86
CA ALA A 188 8.21 -15.41 -0.77
C ALA A 188 9.32 -15.25 0.28
N GLY A 189 9.45 -16.21 1.18
CA GLY A 189 10.44 -16.21 2.23
C GLY A 189 10.36 -14.94 3.09
N LYS A 190 11.53 -14.32 3.36
CA LYS A 190 11.62 -13.05 4.10
C LYS A 190 11.65 -11.82 3.18
N GLN A 191 11.51 -12.01 1.87
CA GLN A 191 11.59 -10.92 0.90
C GLN A 191 10.32 -10.08 0.90
N VAL A 192 9.14 -10.69 1.05
CA VAL A 192 7.85 -10.01 0.96
C VAL A 192 7.05 -10.19 2.24
N ASN A 193 6.68 -9.09 2.88
CA ASN A 193 5.74 -9.10 4.01
C ASN A 193 4.30 -9.16 3.49
N PHE A 194 3.58 -10.21 3.85
CA PHE A 194 2.18 -10.39 3.47
C PHE A 194 1.25 -9.73 4.50
N MET A 195 0.85 -8.50 4.23
CA MET A 195 -0.13 -7.82 5.07
C MET A 195 -1.55 -8.21 4.67
N THR A 196 -2.26 -8.89 5.56
CA THR A 196 -3.70 -9.12 5.42
C THR A 196 -4.49 -7.97 6.04
N GLY A 197 -5.73 -7.84 5.60
CA GLY A 197 -6.60 -6.77 6.09
C GLY A 197 -7.44 -7.17 7.29
N GLU A 198 -8.11 -6.19 7.82
CA GLU A 198 -9.03 -6.27 8.95
C GLU A 198 -10.04 -7.42 8.87
N GLY A 199 -10.43 -7.87 7.67
CA GLY A 199 -11.33 -9.01 7.49
C GLY A 199 -10.66 -10.40 7.52
N THR A 200 -9.33 -10.48 7.40
CA THR A 200 -8.61 -11.75 7.21
C THR A 200 -7.41 -11.95 8.14
N ILE A 201 -7.02 -10.94 8.90
CA ILE A 201 -5.88 -11.03 9.83
C ILE A 201 -6.02 -12.17 10.84
N GLY A 202 -7.22 -12.42 11.35
CA GLY A 202 -7.48 -13.52 12.27
C GLY A 202 -7.31 -14.91 11.66
N LEU A 203 -7.43 -15.05 10.33
CA LEU A 203 -7.13 -16.29 9.62
C LEU A 203 -5.62 -16.48 9.50
N GLN A 204 -4.88 -15.46 9.11
CA GLN A 204 -3.41 -15.49 9.04
C GLN A 204 -2.82 -15.79 10.41
N TYR A 205 -3.30 -15.12 11.46
CA TYR A 205 -2.85 -15.36 12.84
C TYR A 205 -3.03 -16.81 13.28
N ARG A 206 -4.15 -17.45 12.94
CA ARG A 206 -4.38 -18.87 13.29
C ARG A 206 -3.55 -19.85 12.46
N MET A 207 -3.19 -19.49 11.25
CA MET A 207 -2.41 -20.31 10.33
C MET A 207 -0.91 -20.22 10.61
N ALA A 208 -0.40 -19.02 10.74
CA ALA A 208 1.04 -18.71 10.88
C ALA A 208 1.22 -17.42 11.71
N PRO A 209 1.06 -17.49 13.04
CA PRO A 209 1.11 -16.31 13.90
C PRO A 209 2.41 -15.52 13.76
N GLU A 210 3.54 -16.21 13.56
CA GLU A 210 4.86 -15.61 13.37
C GLU A 210 4.97 -14.75 12.10
N SER A 211 4.07 -14.93 11.13
CA SER A 211 4.01 -14.14 9.90
C SER A 211 3.24 -12.82 10.06
N VAL A 212 2.51 -12.65 11.17
CA VAL A 212 1.69 -11.46 11.42
C VAL A 212 2.54 -10.39 12.10
N THR A 213 3.31 -9.66 11.31
CA THR A 213 4.09 -8.51 11.80
C THR A 213 3.40 -7.18 11.49
N ALA A 214 2.58 -7.14 10.44
CA ALA A 214 1.83 -5.98 10.02
C ALA A 214 0.45 -6.36 9.48
N ALA A 215 -0.46 -5.40 9.47
CA ALA A 215 -1.77 -5.50 8.84
C ALA A 215 -2.16 -4.18 8.20
N TRP A 216 -3.15 -4.21 7.29
CA TRP A 216 -3.73 -3.00 6.74
C TRP A 216 -5.20 -2.86 7.14
N ALA A 217 -5.66 -1.62 7.34
CA ALA A 217 -7.05 -1.32 7.63
C ALA A 217 -7.51 -0.03 6.96
N THR A 218 -8.68 -0.06 6.34
CA THR A 218 -9.38 1.14 5.88
C THR A 218 -10.16 1.79 7.02
N SER A 219 -10.67 1.00 7.95
CA SER A 219 -11.34 1.47 9.17
C SER A 219 -10.41 2.23 10.12
N ALA A 220 -9.10 2.16 9.95
CA ALA A 220 -8.13 2.92 10.74
C ALA A 220 -8.34 4.45 10.68
N ALA A 221 -8.96 4.96 9.62
CA ALA A 221 -9.35 6.37 9.52
C ALA A 221 -10.51 6.76 10.47
N MET A 222 -11.27 5.78 10.96
CA MET A 222 -12.40 5.97 11.87
C MET A 222 -12.06 5.60 13.32
N GLY A 223 -11.05 4.74 13.53
CA GLY A 223 -10.62 4.26 14.85
C GLY A 223 -9.66 3.08 14.72
N PRO A 224 -8.34 3.30 14.83
CA PRO A 224 -7.34 2.24 14.66
C PRO A 224 -7.15 1.37 15.90
N GLU A 225 -7.67 1.78 17.07
CA GLU A 225 -7.34 1.23 18.38
C GLU A 225 -7.50 -0.30 18.49
N PRO A 226 -8.57 -0.94 17.97
CA PRO A 226 -8.69 -2.40 18.06
C PRO A 226 -7.54 -3.13 17.35
N TRP A 227 -7.12 -2.64 16.20
CA TRP A 227 -6.04 -3.22 15.39
C TRP A 227 -4.67 -2.94 15.99
N VAL A 228 -4.46 -1.72 16.49
CA VAL A 228 -3.24 -1.34 17.22
C VAL A 228 -3.08 -2.20 18.47
N ALA A 229 -4.15 -2.37 19.24
CA ALA A 229 -4.16 -3.21 20.44
C ALA A 229 -3.85 -4.68 20.10
N PHE A 230 -4.49 -5.23 19.07
CA PHE A 230 -4.26 -6.62 18.62
C PHE A 230 -2.81 -6.84 18.20
N LEU A 231 -2.28 -6.01 17.31
CA LEU A 231 -0.89 -6.14 16.82
C LEU A 231 0.12 -5.90 17.93
N GLY A 232 -0.15 -4.96 18.83
CA GLY A 232 0.68 -4.70 20.00
C GLY A 232 0.71 -5.85 21.01
N ALA A 233 -0.45 -6.49 21.27
CA ALA A 233 -0.52 -7.68 22.11
C ALA A 233 0.26 -8.84 21.49
N HIS A 234 -0.01 -9.12 20.21
CA HIS A 234 0.72 -10.16 19.48
C HIS A 234 2.25 -9.95 19.48
N ALA A 235 2.72 -8.73 19.26
CA ALA A 235 4.16 -8.41 19.29
C ALA A 235 4.82 -8.64 20.67
N ARG A 236 4.04 -8.59 21.77
CA ARG A 236 4.51 -8.92 23.13
C ARG A 236 4.38 -10.38 23.50
N GLY A 237 3.75 -11.21 22.65
CA GLY A 237 3.46 -12.63 22.91
C GLY A 237 2.28 -12.85 23.88
N ASP A 238 1.35 -11.89 23.95
CA ASP A 238 0.14 -11.96 24.77
C ASP A 238 -1.00 -12.70 24.05
#